data_31d45472a39c40bbf5315e6076dba269
#
_entry.id   31d45472a39c40bbf5315e6076dba269
#
_cell.length_a   1.000
_cell.length_b   1.000
_cell.length_c   1.000
_cell.angle_alpha   90.00
_cell.angle_beta   90.00
_cell.angle_gamma   90.00
#
_symmetry.space_group_name_H-M   'P 1'
#
loop_
_entity.id
_entity.type
_entity.pdbx_description
1 polymer ?
#
loop_
_entity_poly.entity_id
_entity_poly.type
_entity_poly.pdbx_seq_one_letter_code
_entity_poly.pdbx_strand_id
1 'polypeptide(L)' 'MIVTQRRLDSIRPYTGNPRNNDNAVDAVAKSLKEFGFRQPIIIDADGMIVVGHTRFKAVLKLGITEVPVHVAAGLTPA' A
#
# COMPACT_ATOMS: atom_id res chain seq x y z
N MET A 1 2.08 13.23 -10.25
CA MET A 1 1.54 11.92 -9.79
C MET A 1 0.09 12.12 -9.38
N ILE A 2 -0.81 11.33 -9.95
CA ILE A 2 -2.22 11.39 -9.60
C ILE A 2 -2.47 10.41 -8.46
N VAL A 3 -3.04 10.91 -7.37
CA VAL A 3 -3.35 10.09 -6.21
C VAL A 3 -4.87 10.06 -6.03
N THR A 4 -5.42 8.86 -5.90
CA THR A 4 -6.85 8.66 -5.66
C THR A 4 -7.04 7.84 -4.40
N GLN A 5 -8.19 8.02 -3.74
CA GLN A 5 -8.55 7.18 -2.61
C GLN A 5 -9.20 5.90 -3.14
N ARG A 6 -8.76 4.77 -2.61
CA ARG A 6 -9.37 3.49 -2.96
C ARG A 6 -9.65 2.70 -1.69
N ARG A 7 -10.69 1.89 -1.75
CA ARG A 7 -10.98 0.98 -0.64
C ARG A 7 -9.88 -0.06 -0.55
N LEU A 8 -9.52 -0.39 0.68
CA LEU A 8 -8.44 -1.34 0.93
C LEU A 8 -8.75 -2.70 0.32
N ASP A 9 -10.03 -3.10 0.29
CA ASP A 9 -10.45 -4.37 -0.27
C ASP A 9 -10.39 -4.41 -1.80
N SER A 10 -10.14 -3.26 -2.45
CA SER A 10 -10.01 -3.20 -3.91
C SER A 10 -8.57 -3.34 -4.39
N ILE A 11 -7.60 -3.42 -3.48
CA ILE A 11 -6.19 -3.61 -3.82
C ILE A 11 -5.69 -4.90 -3.19
N ARG A 12 -4.67 -5.49 -3.81
CA ARG A 12 -4.19 -6.82 -3.42
C ARG A 12 -2.68 -6.82 -3.28
N PRO A 13 -2.14 -7.45 -2.21
CA PRO A 13 -0.70 -7.61 -2.11
C PRO A 13 -0.20 -8.63 -3.12
N TYR A 14 1.05 -8.46 -3.53
CA TYR A 14 1.73 -9.46 -4.33
C TYR A 14 2.03 -10.68 -3.44
N THR A 15 1.54 -11.85 -3.82
CA THR A 15 1.58 -13.04 -2.95
C THR A 15 2.91 -13.79 -2.98
N GLY A 16 3.84 -13.38 -3.82
CA GLY A 16 5.12 -14.07 -3.96
C GLY A 16 6.22 -13.64 -2.99
N ASN A 17 5.89 -12.82 -1.98
CA ASN A 17 6.90 -12.31 -1.07
C ASN A 17 6.67 -12.87 0.34
N PRO A 18 7.43 -13.90 0.76
CA PRO A 18 7.22 -14.52 2.06
C PRO A 18 7.87 -13.79 3.23
N ARG A 19 8.45 -12.61 3.00
CA ARG A 19 9.16 -11.91 4.06
C ARG A 19 8.25 -11.50 5.19
N ASN A 20 8.70 -11.78 6.41
CA ASN A 20 8.05 -11.32 7.62
C ASN A 20 8.64 -9.95 8.00
N ASN A 21 7.84 -8.89 7.85
CA ASN A 21 8.27 -7.53 8.10
C ASN A 21 7.58 -6.92 9.32
N ASP A 22 7.29 -7.71 10.34
CA ASP A 22 6.46 -7.25 11.46
C ASP A 22 7.02 -5.99 12.13
N ASN A 23 8.33 -5.93 12.34
CA ASN A 23 8.94 -4.74 12.94
C ASN A 23 8.80 -3.51 12.04
N ALA A 24 8.99 -3.69 10.74
CA ALA A 24 8.81 -2.59 9.78
C ALA A 24 7.34 -2.17 9.71
N VAL A 25 6.42 -3.13 9.79
CA VAL A 25 4.98 -2.84 9.78
C VAL A 25 4.61 -1.98 10.99
N ASP A 26 5.11 -2.33 12.17
CA ASP A 26 4.82 -1.56 13.39
C ASP A 26 5.35 -0.14 13.30
N ALA A 27 6.57 0.04 12.79
CA ALA A 27 7.16 1.35 12.62
C ALA A 27 6.36 2.20 11.63
N VAL A 28 5.96 1.61 10.51
CA VAL A 28 5.16 2.31 9.50
C VAL A 28 3.77 2.63 10.05
N ALA A 29 3.15 1.71 10.80
CA ALA A 29 1.84 1.96 11.39
C ALA A 29 1.89 3.14 12.36
N LYS A 30 2.93 3.22 13.17
CA LYS A 30 3.13 4.33 14.09
C LYS A 30 3.29 5.65 13.33
N SER A 31 4.07 5.65 12.26
CA SER A 31 4.29 6.81 11.43
C SER A 31 2.99 7.26 10.75
N LEU A 32 2.21 6.33 10.22
CA LEU A 32 0.93 6.65 9.58
C LEU A 32 -0.05 7.25 10.58
N LYS A 33 -0.08 6.73 11.80
CA LYS A 33 -0.96 7.23 12.82
C LYS A 33 -0.58 8.65 13.25
N GLU A 34 0.70 8.95 13.28
CA GLU A 34 1.21 10.24 13.74
C GLU A 34 1.19 11.31 12.64
N PHE A 35 1.60 10.94 11.43
CA PHE A 35 1.82 11.89 10.33
C PHE A 35 0.88 11.69 9.15
N GLY A 36 0.09 10.63 9.14
CA GLY A 36 -0.75 10.30 7.99
C GLY A 36 0.05 9.74 6.82
N PHE A 37 -0.62 9.62 5.68
CA PHE A 37 0.02 9.11 4.46
C PHE A 37 0.85 10.22 3.81
N ARG A 38 2.15 10.00 3.73
CA ARG A 38 3.06 10.94 3.05
C ARG A 38 3.36 10.50 1.62
N GLN A 39 3.14 9.23 1.32
CA GLN A 39 3.31 8.67 -0.01
C GLN A 39 2.18 7.68 -0.28
N PRO A 40 1.67 7.64 -1.52
CA PRO A 40 0.61 6.68 -1.85
C PRO A 40 1.17 5.27 -1.99
N ILE A 41 0.27 4.28 -1.90
CA ILE A 41 0.58 2.92 -2.30
C ILE A 41 0.49 2.89 -3.83
N ILE A 42 1.47 2.30 -4.47
CA ILE A 42 1.49 2.21 -5.93
C ILE A 42 0.97 0.84 -6.34
N ILE A 43 -0.06 0.84 -7.17
CA ILE A 43 -0.70 -0.37 -7.67
C ILE A 43 -0.65 -0.38 -9.19
N ASP A 44 -0.84 -1.56 -9.77
CA ASP A 44 -1.00 -1.68 -11.21
C ASP A 44 -2.48 -1.54 -11.60
N ALA A 45 -2.77 -1.70 -12.90
CA ALA A 45 -4.13 -1.55 -13.40
C ALA A 45 -5.10 -2.61 -12.84
N ASP A 46 -4.58 -3.74 -12.37
CA ASP A 46 -5.39 -4.80 -11.80
C ASP A 46 -5.58 -4.65 -10.28
N GLY A 47 -5.01 -3.61 -9.70
CA GLY A 47 -5.12 -3.38 -8.27
C GLY A 47 -4.09 -4.12 -7.43
N MET A 48 -3.07 -4.70 -8.07
CA MET A 48 -2.01 -5.39 -7.35
C MET A 48 -0.95 -4.39 -6.90
N ILE A 49 -0.51 -4.50 -5.65
CA ILE A 49 0.47 -3.60 -5.08
C ILE A 49 1.84 -3.82 -5.74
N VAL A 50 2.40 -2.74 -6.26
CA VAL A 50 3.76 -2.72 -6.82
C VAL A 50 4.73 -2.23 -5.77
N VAL A 51 4.39 -1.14 -5.07
CA VAL A 51 5.20 -0.55 -4.01
C VAL A 51 4.29 -0.22 -2.84
N GLY A 52 4.73 -0.53 -1.64
CA GLY A 52 3.98 -0.17 -0.44
C GLY A 52 3.37 -1.35 0.29
N HIS A 53 3.93 -2.54 0.15
CA HIS A 53 3.43 -3.73 0.85
C HIS A 53 3.45 -3.55 2.37
N THR A 54 4.49 -2.93 2.90
CA THR A 54 4.59 -2.67 4.34
C THR A 54 3.52 -1.68 4.78
N ARG A 55 3.27 -0.64 3.99
CA ARG A 55 2.18 0.30 4.26
C ARG A 55 0.82 -0.38 4.24
N PHE A 56 0.61 -1.28 3.27
CA PHE A 56 -0.63 -2.03 3.18
C PHE A 56 -0.88 -2.85 4.46
N LYS A 57 0.13 -3.55 4.92
CA LYS A 57 0.03 -4.33 6.17
C LYS A 57 -0.22 -3.42 7.37
N ALA A 58 0.44 -2.27 7.42
CA ALA A 58 0.26 -1.30 8.49
C ALA A 58 -1.17 -0.76 8.51
N VAL A 59 -1.74 -0.49 7.34
CA VAL A 59 -3.12 0.00 7.21
C VAL A 59 -4.11 -1.06 7.69
N LEU A 60 -3.88 -2.31 7.35
CA LEU A 60 -4.71 -3.41 7.85
C LEU A 60 -4.68 -3.47 9.37
N LYS A 61 -3.50 -3.31 9.95
CA LYS A 61 -3.31 -3.35 11.39
C LYS A 61 -4.03 -2.20 12.09
N LEU A 62 -4.06 -1.02 11.44
CA LEU A 62 -4.72 0.16 11.98
C LEU A 62 -6.23 0.17 11.76
N GLY A 63 -6.77 -0.75 10.98
CA GLY A 63 -8.20 -0.80 10.67
C GLY A 63 -8.66 0.28 9.71
N ILE A 64 -7.76 0.85 8.93
CA ILE A 64 -8.09 1.87 7.93
C ILE A 64 -8.74 1.18 6.74
N THR A 65 -9.83 1.77 6.22
CA THR A 65 -10.62 1.17 5.14
C THR A 65 -10.34 1.76 3.77
N GLU A 66 -9.77 2.96 3.71
CA GLU A 66 -9.44 3.62 2.46
C GLU A 66 -8.02 4.16 2.52
N VAL A 67 -7.31 4.11 1.39
CA VAL A 67 -5.92 4.53 1.30
C VAL A 67 -5.67 5.31 0.03
N PRO A 68 -4.73 6.26 0.05
CA PRO A 68 -4.30 6.93 -1.17
C PRO A 68 -3.46 5.98 -2.01
N VAL A 69 -3.79 5.88 -3.29
CA VAL A 69 -3.06 5.03 -4.23
C VAL A 69 -2.72 5.82 -5.48
N HIS A 70 -1.65 5.42 -6.13
CA HIS A 70 -1.31 5.85 -7.47
C HIS A 70 -1.33 4.62 -8.36
N VAL A 71 -2.12 4.68 -9.44
CA VAL A 71 -2.14 3.61 -10.43
C VAL A 71 -1.01 3.86 -11.41
N ALA A 72 -0.05 2.97 -11.44
CA ALA A 72 1.09 3.07 -12.33
C ALA A 72 0.69 2.55 -13.71
N ALA A 73 -0.05 3.35 -14.45
CA ALA A 73 -0.45 3.01 -15.81
C ALA A 73 0.78 3.01 -16.71
N GLY A 74 0.86 2.02 -17.60
CA GLY A 74 1.99 1.94 -18.51
C GLY A 74 3.21 1.23 -17.95
N LEU A 75 3.11 0.58 -16.80
CA LEU A 75 4.12 -0.37 -16.38
C LEU A 75 4.03 -1.58 -17.30
N THR A 76 4.63 -1.45 -18.45
CA THR A 76 4.82 -2.61 -19.29
C THR A 76 6.09 -3.30 -18.82
N PRO A 77 6.05 -4.62 -18.66
CA PRO A 77 7.29 -5.35 -18.50
C PRO A 77 8.08 -5.14 -19.79
N ALA A 78 9.12 -4.42 -19.66
CA ALA A 78 10.01 -4.20 -20.79
C ALA A 78 10.69 -5.48 -21.15
#